data_070f423ab313139b59a5dbe0d467f51e
#
_entry.id   070f423ab313139b59a5dbe0d467f51e
#
_cell.length_a   1.000
_cell.length_b   1.000
_cell.length_c   1.000
_cell.angle_alpha   90.00
_cell.angle_beta   90.00
_cell.angle_gamma   90.00
#
_symmetry.space_group_name_H-M   'P 1'
#
loop_
_entity.id
_entity.type
_entity.pdbx_description
1 polymer ?
#
loop_
_entity_poly.entity_id
_entity_poly.type
_entity_poly.pdbx_seq_one_letter_code
_entity_poly.pdbx_strand_id
1 'polypeptide(L)'
;MAAEAAEPIPQPPRAKPDPNAPVSAAETPIENLLDRPPEPLFSDIPLPFAPASRLGTALTGDQQQGTLYLMAKLTRDSDPLDRGLTWRIYSETTNAEGELELIAKSEGGDAEFRLDPGAYLIHTAFGHATAVNRMVMGREVKAKMVILNAGGIKLDAALDEATPLDGPVTFDIYGMEYDERGERDLIVKDASPGSIIRLSSDTYHIVSRYGDANSVVRADIQVLPGKLTEARVYHKAAEITLKLVNEDGGEAIANTTWSVLSPGGDVVVEAVGAFPSFVLAAGEYEVLARNNDQTFQRKFVVEAGLDREVEVLAKAPEDVLRERTNLPN
;
A
#
# COMPACT_ATOMS: atom_id res chain seq x y z
N MET A 1 -17.48 52.81 34.81
CA MET A 1 -17.81 52.43 33.41
C MET A 1 -17.13 51.07 33.13
N ALA A 2 -17.89 50.00 33.26
CA ALA A 2 -17.42 48.63 32.95
C ALA A 2 -17.65 48.40 31.44
N ALA A 3 -16.59 47.96 30.75
CA ALA A 3 -16.68 47.58 29.35
C ALA A 3 -17.30 46.16 29.26
N GLU A 4 -18.45 46.08 28.63
CA GLU A 4 -19.21 44.88 28.32
C GLU A 4 -18.46 44.08 27.26
N ALA A 5 -18.05 42.86 27.60
CA ALA A 5 -17.40 41.93 26.68
C ALA A 5 -18.44 41.38 25.71
N ALA A 6 -18.26 41.58 24.42
CA ALA A 6 -19.11 41.04 23.37
C ALA A 6 -19.00 39.51 23.33
N GLU A 7 -20.16 38.83 23.37
CA GLU A 7 -20.26 37.39 23.19
C GLU A 7 -19.78 36.92 21.79
N PRO A 8 -19.06 35.82 21.67
CA PRO A 8 -18.63 35.29 20.38
C PRO A 8 -19.84 34.80 19.56
N ILE A 9 -19.89 35.23 18.31
CA ILE A 9 -20.91 34.82 17.33
C ILE A 9 -20.78 33.28 17.11
N PRO A 10 -21.85 32.51 17.24
CA PRO A 10 -21.81 31.08 16.98
C PRO A 10 -21.47 30.79 15.51
N GLN A 11 -20.43 30.02 15.29
CA GLN A 11 -20.07 29.55 13.96
C GLN A 11 -21.15 28.59 13.42
N PRO A 12 -21.48 28.64 12.12
CA PRO A 12 -22.41 27.71 11.52
C PRO A 12 -21.84 26.28 11.61
N PRO A 13 -22.71 25.27 11.74
CA PRO A 13 -22.29 23.86 11.81
C PRO A 13 -21.51 23.49 10.54
N ARG A 14 -20.33 22.86 10.71
CA ARG A 14 -19.53 22.35 9.60
C ARG A 14 -20.39 21.38 8.78
N ALA A 15 -20.37 21.57 7.47
CA ALA A 15 -21.02 20.66 6.54
C ALA A 15 -20.49 19.22 6.75
N LYS A 16 -21.39 18.22 6.74
CA LYS A 16 -20.98 16.82 6.77
C LYS A 16 -20.12 16.55 5.55
N PRO A 17 -18.99 15.78 5.71
CA PRO A 17 -18.17 15.40 4.58
C PRO A 17 -18.98 14.64 3.54
N ASP A 18 -18.79 14.98 2.28
CA ASP A 18 -19.38 14.23 1.17
C ASP A 18 -18.70 12.84 1.13
N PRO A 19 -19.44 11.72 1.20
CA PRO A 19 -18.87 10.39 1.16
C PRO A 19 -18.15 10.06 -0.16
N ASN A 20 -18.31 10.92 -1.19
CA ASN A 20 -17.63 10.82 -2.48
C ASN A 20 -16.56 11.91 -2.69
N ALA A 21 -16.24 12.71 -1.66
CA ALA A 21 -15.20 13.71 -1.79
C ALA A 21 -13.83 13.02 -2.02
N PRO A 22 -12.99 13.55 -2.94
CA PRO A 22 -11.65 13.02 -3.12
C PRO A 22 -10.86 13.14 -1.81
N VAL A 23 -10.14 12.08 -1.46
CA VAL A 23 -9.31 12.01 -0.25
C VAL A 23 -8.34 13.18 -0.26
N SER A 24 -8.38 14.03 0.77
CA SER A 24 -7.42 15.13 0.92
C SER A 24 -6.04 14.53 1.19
N ALA A 25 -5.15 14.59 0.20
CA ALA A 25 -3.76 14.20 0.37
C ALA A 25 -2.97 15.41 0.93
N ALA A 26 -2.31 15.24 2.05
CA ALA A 26 -1.36 16.22 2.56
C ALA A 26 -0.03 16.05 1.81
N GLU A 27 0.45 17.10 1.17
CA GLU A 27 1.71 17.11 0.44
C GLU A 27 2.86 17.49 1.37
N THR A 28 3.76 16.54 1.66
CA THR A 28 4.99 16.79 2.43
C THR A 28 6.22 16.50 1.57
N PRO A 29 7.26 17.35 1.54
CA PRO A 29 8.50 17.04 0.81
C PRO A 29 9.16 15.78 1.38
N ILE A 30 9.54 14.84 0.51
CA ILE A 30 10.20 13.57 0.91
C ILE A 30 11.55 13.83 1.56
N GLU A 31 12.22 14.92 1.20
CA GLU A 31 13.52 15.34 1.72
C GLU A 31 13.54 15.41 3.25
N ASN A 32 12.45 15.90 3.86
CA ASN A 32 12.34 15.98 5.33
C ASN A 32 12.17 14.63 6.04
N LEU A 33 11.84 13.56 5.31
CA LEU A 33 11.65 12.22 5.87
C LEU A 33 12.87 11.31 5.66
N LEU A 34 13.76 11.68 4.71
CA LEU A 34 15.02 11.00 4.47
C LEU A 34 16.13 11.53 5.36
N ASP A 35 16.00 12.77 5.87
CA ASP A 35 16.94 13.48 6.71
C ASP A 35 16.65 13.34 8.21
N ARG A 36 16.54 12.12 8.72
CA ARG A 36 16.97 11.91 10.10
C ARG A 36 18.46 11.59 10.03
N PRO A 37 19.36 12.54 10.37
CA PRO A 37 20.76 12.22 10.41
C PRO A 37 20.93 11.07 11.40
N PRO A 38 21.70 10.01 11.07
CA PRO A 38 22.20 9.11 12.10
C PRO A 38 22.97 10.01 13.07
N GLU A 39 22.72 9.87 14.37
CA GLU A 39 23.52 10.56 15.37
C GLU A 39 25.00 10.31 15.08
N PRO A 40 25.85 11.35 15.04
CA PRO A 40 27.25 11.16 14.70
C PRO A 40 27.94 10.40 15.83
N LEU A 41 28.18 9.11 15.61
CA LEU A 41 29.00 8.30 16.51
C LEU A 41 30.51 8.59 16.37
N PHE A 42 30.91 9.47 15.47
CA PHE A 42 32.33 9.90 15.32
C PHE A 42 32.39 11.36 14.90
N SER A 43 32.58 12.23 15.88
CA SER A 43 33.12 13.56 15.69
C SER A 43 34.61 13.45 15.42
N ASP A 44 35.08 14.25 14.45
CA ASP A 44 36.49 14.63 14.24
C ASP A 44 37.47 13.56 13.71
N ILE A 45 37.19 13.00 12.53
CA ILE A 45 38.24 12.51 11.66
C ILE A 45 38.28 13.42 10.44
N PRO A 46 39.38 14.21 10.23
CA PRO A 46 39.53 14.95 9.01
C PRO A 46 39.61 13.96 7.85
N LEU A 47 38.70 14.09 6.87
CA LEU A 47 38.79 13.33 5.63
C LEU A 47 40.20 13.55 5.04
N PRO A 48 40.99 12.49 4.78
CA PRO A 48 42.24 12.65 4.13
C PRO A 48 41.98 13.25 2.73
N PHE A 49 42.60 14.40 2.48
CA PHE A 49 42.67 15.00 1.16
C PHE A 49 42.96 13.90 0.14
N ALA A 50 42.21 13.85 -0.95
CA ALA A 50 42.48 12.98 -2.07
C ALA A 50 43.97 13.17 -2.42
N PRO A 51 44.79 12.11 -2.49
CA PRO A 51 46.19 12.27 -2.80
C PRO A 51 46.30 12.94 -4.16
N ALA A 52 47.03 14.05 -4.20
CA ALA A 52 47.38 14.72 -5.44
C ALA A 52 47.94 13.65 -6.39
N SER A 53 47.34 13.54 -7.56
CA SER A 53 47.77 12.62 -8.62
C SER A 53 49.27 12.67 -8.76
N ARG A 54 49.95 11.60 -8.43
CA ARG A 54 51.36 11.45 -8.78
C ARG A 54 51.45 11.43 -10.30
N LEU A 55 51.81 12.58 -10.84
CA LEU A 55 52.23 12.69 -12.22
C LEU A 55 53.49 11.82 -12.37
N GLY A 56 53.41 10.74 -13.08
CA GLY A 56 54.54 9.97 -13.51
C GLY A 56 54.56 8.50 -13.14
N THR A 57 53.67 7.74 -13.69
CA THR A 57 53.98 6.35 -14.05
C THR A 57 53.26 6.04 -15.35
N ALA A 58 53.99 5.56 -16.30
CA ALA A 58 53.63 5.34 -17.68
C ALA A 58 52.22 4.75 -17.84
N LEU A 59 51.36 5.46 -18.58
CA LEU A 59 50.13 4.98 -19.16
C LEU A 59 50.44 3.97 -20.27
N THR A 60 50.83 2.77 -19.89
CA THR A 60 50.85 1.59 -20.74
C THR A 60 50.02 0.51 -20.09
N GLY A 61 48.73 0.79 -19.92
CA GLY A 61 47.67 -0.13 -19.56
C GLY A 61 46.47 0.22 -20.42
N ASP A 62 46.16 -0.67 -21.27
CA ASP A 62 45.07 -0.77 -22.22
C ASP A 62 43.81 -0.01 -21.80
N GLN A 63 43.73 1.30 -22.12
CA GLN A 63 42.48 2.08 -21.94
C GLN A 63 41.53 1.76 -23.10
N GLN A 64 41.05 0.52 -23.13
CA GLN A 64 40.03 0.12 -24.09
C GLN A 64 38.64 0.51 -23.64
N GLN A 65 38.43 0.81 -22.36
CA GLN A 65 37.14 1.10 -21.74
C GLN A 65 36.97 2.58 -21.44
N GLY A 66 35.71 3.06 -21.63
CA GLY A 66 35.27 4.37 -21.15
C GLY A 66 34.79 4.30 -19.70
N THR A 67 34.80 5.42 -19.00
CA THR A 67 34.28 5.53 -17.64
C THR A 67 32.96 6.30 -17.63
N LEU A 68 31.91 5.72 -17.03
CA LEU A 68 30.61 6.33 -16.89
C LEU A 68 30.31 6.61 -15.42
N TYR A 69 30.09 7.89 -15.09
CA TYR A 69 29.57 8.32 -13.79
C TYR A 69 28.07 8.54 -13.88
N LEU A 70 27.33 7.93 -12.97
CA LEU A 70 25.87 8.03 -12.88
C LEU A 70 25.47 8.66 -11.56
N MET A 71 24.55 9.61 -11.64
CA MET A 71 23.86 10.24 -10.51
C MET A 71 22.37 10.27 -10.79
N ALA A 72 21.53 10.23 -9.76
CA ALA A 72 20.07 10.34 -9.92
C ALA A 72 19.48 11.40 -8.99
N LYS A 73 18.39 12.00 -9.46
CA LYS A 73 17.56 12.94 -8.70
C LYS A 73 16.08 12.54 -8.80
N LEU A 74 15.30 12.87 -7.78
CA LEU A 74 13.84 12.70 -7.83
C LEU A 74 13.20 13.64 -8.86
N THR A 75 13.62 14.91 -8.83
CA THR A 75 13.19 15.97 -9.75
C THR A 75 14.42 16.74 -10.28
N ARG A 76 14.22 17.66 -11.20
CA ARG A 76 15.32 18.51 -11.72
C ARG A 76 15.95 19.38 -10.63
N ASP A 77 15.10 19.83 -9.67
CA ASP A 77 15.47 20.80 -8.66
C ASP A 77 15.83 20.16 -7.30
N SER A 78 15.63 18.84 -7.15
CA SER A 78 16.02 18.13 -5.93
C SER A 78 17.50 17.86 -5.87
N ASP A 79 18.02 17.55 -4.68
CA ASP A 79 19.37 17.10 -4.47
C ASP A 79 19.62 15.70 -5.09
N PRO A 80 20.85 15.34 -5.41
CA PRO A 80 21.20 13.98 -5.82
C PRO A 80 20.88 12.97 -4.71
N LEU A 81 20.41 11.78 -5.11
CA LEU A 81 20.14 10.68 -4.21
C LEU A 81 21.45 9.96 -3.84
N ASP A 82 21.77 9.92 -2.57
CA ASP A 82 23.00 9.31 -2.02
C ASP A 82 22.86 7.82 -1.69
N ARG A 83 21.64 7.27 -1.73
CA ARG A 83 21.33 5.88 -1.35
C ARG A 83 19.99 5.38 -1.92
N GLY A 84 19.83 4.07 -1.86
CA GLY A 84 18.56 3.40 -2.24
C GLY A 84 18.36 3.24 -3.74
N LEU A 85 19.35 3.60 -4.55
CA LEU A 85 19.34 3.38 -5.99
C LEU A 85 19.86 1.98 -6.34
N THR A 86 19.30 1.44 -7.40
CA THR A 86 19.83 0.26 -8.09
C THR A 86 20.06 0.61 -9.54
N TRP A 87 21.30 0.51 -9.96
CA TRP A 87 21.76 0.71 -11.31
C TRP A 87 21.96 -0.63 -12.00
N ARG A 88 21.43 -0.78 -13.20
CA ARG A 88 21.68 -1.93 -14.08
C ARG A 88 22.02 -1.42 -15.47
N ILE A 89 23.12 -1.87 -16.00
CA ILE A 89 23.59 -1.53 -17.35
C ILE A 89 23.39 -2.76 -18.22
N TYR A 90 22.56 -2.61 -19.24
CA TYR A 90 22.31 -3.65 -20.23
C TYR A 90 22.95 -3.30 -21.56
N SER A 91 23.44 -4.30 -22.30
CA SER A 91 23.77 -4.13 -23.72
C SER A 91 22.48 -3.79 -24.47
N GLU A 92 22.55 -2.86 -25.44
CA GLU A 92 21.43 -2.62 -26.34
C GLU A 92 21.23 -3.79 -27.33
N THR A 93 22.27 -4.58 -27.55
CA THR A 93 22.21 -5.76 -28.40
C THR A 93 21.63 -6.94 -27.60
N THR A 94 20.60 -7.56 -28.12
CA THR A 94 20.03 -8.77 -27.52
C THR A 94 20.88 -10.00 -27.79
N ASN A 95 20.86 -10.95 -26.84
CA ASN A 95 21.48 -12.26 -26.99
C ASN A 95 20.70 -13.13 -28.00
N ALA A 96 21.12 -14.39 -28.16
CA ALA A 96 20.49 -15.34 -29.11
C ALA A 96 19.04 -15.70 -28.70
N GLU A 97 18.71 -15.54 -27.42
CA GLU A 97 17.38 -15.77 -26.84
C GLU A 97 16.47 -14.53 -26.95
N GLY A 98 16.98 -13.40 -27.48
CA GLY A 98 16.24 -12.14 -27.62
C GLY A 98 16.21 -11.28 -26.34
N GLU A 99 16.99 -11.63 -25.32
CA GLU A 99 17.06 -10.92 -24.05
C GLU A 99 18.20 -9.91 -24.03
N LEU A 100 18.05 -8.84 -23.24
CA LEU A 100 19.10 -7.86 -23.00
C LEU A 100 20.13 -8.41 -22.02
N GLU A 101 21.40 -8.43 -22.41
CA GLU A 101 22.48 -8.89 -21.54
C GLU A 101 22.80 -7.85 -20.46
N LEU A 102 22.77 -8.27 -19.19
CA LEU A 102 23.18 -7.46 -18.04
C LEU A 102 24.72 -7.38 -17.98
N ILE A 103 25.29 -6.21 -18.26
CA ILE A 103 26.73 -5.98 -18.27
C ILE A 103 27.28 -5.63 -16.89
N ALA A 104 26.54 -4.80 -16.11
CA ALA A 104 26.98 -4.36 -14.79
C ALA A 104 25.81 -3.95 -13.90
N LYS A 105 26.00 -4.05 -12.58
CA LYS A 105 25.04 -3.64 -11.54
C LYS A 105 25.79 -2.90 -10.44
N SER A 106 25.14 -1.87 -9.86
CA SER A 106 25.57 -1.19 -8.65
C SER A 106 24.37 -0.84 -7.78
N GLU A 107 24.56 -0.80 -6.48
CA GLU A 107 23.55 -0.41 -5.50
C GLU A 107 24.09 0.68 -4.57
N GLY A 108 23.23 1.62 -4.17
CA GLY A 108 23.62 2.72 -3.28
C GLY A 108 23.16 4.07 -3.81
N GLY A 109 24.08 5.02 -3.92
CA GLY A 109 23.89 6.36 -4.49
C GLY A 109 24.48 6.47 -5.90
N ASP A 110 25.43 7.38 -6.05
CA ASP A 110 26.19 7.55 -7.29
C ASP A 110 26.95 6.27 -7.66
N ALA A 111 27.15 6.05 -8.96
CA ALA A 111 27.83 4.86 -9.45
C ALA A 111 28.86 5.18 -10.53
N GLU A 112 29.98 4.43 -10.54
CA GLU A 112 31.01 4.45 -11.56
C GLU A 112 31.07 3.10 -12.27
N PHE A 113 31.02 3.12 -13.61
CA PHE A 113 31.17 1.93 -14.45
C PHE A 113 32.27 2.10 -15.48
N ARG A 114 33.03 1.04 -15.73
CA ARG A 114 33.97 0.94 -16.83
C ARG A 114 33.36 0.06 -17.89
N LEU A 115 33.13 0.62 -19.07
CA LEU A 115 32.40 -0.01 -20.16
C LEU A 115 33.20 0.01 -21.45
N ASP A 116 33.08 -1.07 -22.21
CA ASP A 116 33.62 -1.10 -23.57
C ASP A 116 32.86 -0.11 -24.48
N PRO A 117 33.45 0.36 -25.58
CA PRO A 117 32.71 1.16 -26.55
C PRO A 117 31.47 0.40 -27.07
N GLY A 118 30.31 1.00 -26.94
CA GLY A 118 29.04 0.36 -27.32
C GLY A 118 27.81 1.19 -26.95
N ALA A 119 26.64 0.66 -27.30
CA ALA A 119 25.36 1.24 -26.93
C ALA A 119 24.75 0.44 -25.76
N TYR A 120 24.27 1.17 -24.76
CA TYR A 120 23.79 0.62 -23.49
C TYR A 120 22.45 1.19 -23.09
N LEU A 121 21.66 0.40 -22.38
CA LEU A 121 20.45 0.83 -21.66
C LEU A 121 20.77 0.88 -20.17
N ILE A 122 20.66 2.08 -19.61
CA ILE A 122 20.85 2.33 -18.18
C ILE A 122 19.47 2.24 -17.52
N HIS A 123 19.22 1.20 -16.78
CA HIS A 123 18.04 1.04 -15.94
C HIS A 123 18.37 1.51 -14.53
N THR A 124 17.65 2.51 -14.06
CA THR A 124 17.78 3.09 -12.73
C THR A 124 16.50 2.79 -11.96
N ALA A 125 16.61 2.24 -10.76
CA ALA A 125 15.47 1.97 -9.89
C ALA A 125 15.65 2.60 -8.50
N PHE A 126 14.57 3.14 -7.96
CA PHE A 126 14.46 3.67 -6.60
C PHE A 126 13.13 3.19 -5.99
N GLY A 127 13.16 2.06 -5.28
CA GLY A 127 11.95 1.32 -4.93
C GLY A 127 11.27 0.79 -6.19
N HIS A 128 9.99 1.13 -6.38
CA HIS A 128 9.22 0.80 -7.58
C HIS A 128 9.27 1.89 -8.67
N ALA A 129 9.91 3.03 -8.37
CA ALA A 129 10.16 4.05 -9.39
C ALA A 129 11.33 3.63 -10.28
N THR A 130 11.17 3.69 -11.60
CA THR A 130 12.18 3.27 -12.56
C THR A 130 12.34 4.29 -13.68
N ALA A 131 13.56 4.36 -14.23
CA ALA A 131 13.85 5.10 -15.44
C ALA A 131 14.82 4.31 -16.32
N VAL A 132 14.57 4.31 -17.62
CA VAL A 132 15.47 3.71 -18.61
C VAL A 132 16.03 4.80 -19.52
N ASN A 133 17.35 4.82 -19.65
CA ASN A 133 18.05 5.80 -20.46
C ASN A 133 19.02 5.10 -21.42
N ARG A 134 18.93 5.44 -22.69
CA ARG A 134 19.92 5.01 -23.68
C ARG A 134 21.20 5.83 -23.58
N MET A 135 22.37 5.19 -23.68
CA MET A 135 23.69 5.81 -23.67
C MET A 135 24.60 5.10 -24.67
N VAL A 136 25.34 5.90 -25.44
CA VAL A 136 26.44 5.38 -26.28
C VAL A 136 27.75 5.75 -25.60
N MET A 137 28.57 4.74 -25.27
CA MET A 137 29.88 4.89 -24.69
C MET A 137 30.96 4.72 -25.77
N GLY A 138 31.96 5.59 -25.72
CA GLY A 138 33.26 5.42 -26.36
C GLY A 138 34.32 5.11 -25.32
N ARG A 139 35.56 5.62 -25.54
CA ARG A 139 36.67 5.49 -24.60
C ARG A 139 36.82 6.71 -23.67
N GLU A 140 35.92 7.67 -23.81
CA GLU A 140 35.88 8.90 -23.02
C GLU A 140 35.26 8.69 -21.66
N VAL A 141 35.47 9.68 -20.78
CA VAL A 141 34.71 9.79 -19.49
C VAL A 141 33.42 10.50 -19.76
N LYS A 142 32.30 9.90 -19.33
CA LYS A 142 30.99 10.50 -19.37
C LYS A 142 30.35 10.57 -18.00
N ALA A 143 29.56 11.61 -17.75
CA ALA A 143 28.70 11.73 -16.60
C ALA A 143 27.24 11.88 -17.07
N LYS A 144 26.31 11.21 -16.37
CA LYS A 144 24.89 11.35 -16.66
C LYS A 144 24.08 11.51 -15.39
N MET A 145 23.27 12.56 -15.37
CA MET A 145 22.23 12.76 -14.37
C MET A 145 20.92 12.14 -14.86
N VAL A 146 20.34 11.26 -14.07
CA VAL A 146 19.04 10.62 -14.32
C VAL A 146 17.99 11.31 -13.45
N ILE A 147 16.93 11.80 -14.07
CA ILE A 147 15.77 12.33 -13.35
C ILE A 147 14.72 11.23 -13.31
N LEU A 148 14.38 10.78 -12.11
CA LEU A 148 13.45 9.66 -11.90
C LEU A 148 11.99 10.07 -12.01
N ASN A 149 11.67 11.36 -11.80
CA ASN A 149 10.31 11.85 -11.63
C ASN A 149 9.53 10.94 -10.66
N ALA A 150 10.12 10.68 -9.50
CA ALA A 150 9.59 9.78 -8.49
C ALA A 150 9.08 10.53 -7.29
N GLY A 151 8.10 9.94 -6.61
CA GLY A 151 7.56 10.40 -5.34
C GLY A 151 7.41 9.26 -4.34
N GLY A 152 6.80 9.55 -3.20
CA GLY A 152 6.41 8.56 -2.21
C GLY A 152 4.91 8.58 -1.98
N ILE A 153 4.36 7.43 -1.64
CA ILE A 153 3.02 7.32 -1.09
C ILE A 153 3.07 6.64 0.27
N LYS A 154 2.29 7.15 1.21
CA LYS A 154 2.05 6.53 2.51
C LYS A 154 0.56 6.38 2.69
N LEU A 155 0.12 5.14 2.82
CA LEU A 155 -1.29 4.77 2.93
C LEU A 155 -1.63 4.43 4.37
N ASP A 156 -2.81 4.84 4.78
CA ASP A 156 -3.37 4.54 6.08
C ASP A 156 -4.87 4.23 5.95
N ALA A 157 -5.45 3.55 6.95
CA ALA A 157 -6.86 3.22 6.96
C ALA A 157 -7.46 3.40 8.35
N ALA A 158 -8.74 3.78 8.40
CA ALA A 158 -9.50 3.95 9.63
C ALA A 158 -10.99 3.64 9.40
N LEU A 159 -11.77 3.54 10.47
CA LEU A 159 -13.24 3.50 10.38
C LEU A 159 -13.80 4.90 10.10
N ASP A 160 -13.27 5.90 10.81
CA ASP A 160 -13.58 7.32 10.67
C ASP A 160 -12.35 8.17 11.07
N GLU A 161 -12.50 9.49 11.19
CA GLU A 161 -11.39 10.40 11.54
C GLU A 161 -10.79 10.12 12.93
N ALA A 162 -11.57 9.57 13.87
CA ALA A 162 -11.20 9.38 15.27
C ALA A 162 -10.89 7.92 15.62
N THR A 163 -11.44 6.97 14.86
CA THR A 163 -11.41 5.54 15.18
C THR A 163 -10.45 4.79 14.25
N PRO A 164 -9.26 4.38 14.74
CA PRO A 164 -8.37 3.52 13.99
C PRO A 164 -9.03 2.14 13.76
N LEU A 165 -8.51 1.39 12.77
CA LEU A 165 -8.88 -0.01 12.58
C LEU A 165 -8.13 -0.88 13.58
N ASP A 166 -8.84 -1.84 14.15
CA ASP A 166 -8.26 -2.91 14.97
C ASP A 166 -8.27 -4.20 14.15
N GLY A 167 -7.11 -4.57 13.60
CA GLY A 167 -6.98 -5.76 12.78
C GLY A 167 -6.15 -5.56 11.51
N PRO A 168 -6.00 -6.62 10.70
CA PRO A 168 -5.13 -6.61 9.53
C PRO A 168 -5.71 -5.76 8.40
N VAL A 169 -4.90 -4.80 7.96
CA VAL A 169 -5.16 -3.98 6.76
C VAL A 169 -4.02 -4.17 5.78
N THR A 170 -4.34 -4.37 4.53
CA THR A 170 -3.38 -4.43 3.44
C THR A 170 -3.80 -3.53 2.28
N PHE A 171 -2.81 -3.07 1.51
CA PHE A 171 -3.01 -2.25 0.32
C PHE A 171 -2.36 -2.91 -0.88
N ASP A 172 -3.12 -3.04 -1.96
CA ASP A 172 -2.58 -3.33 -3.28
C ASP A 172 -2.56 -2.05 -4.11
N ILE A 173 -1.48 -1.84 -4.84
CA ILE A 173 -1.27 -0.66 -5.70
C ILE A 173 -1.17 -1.13 -7.14
N TYR A 174 -2.06 -0.61 -7.97
CA TYR A 174 -2.14 -0.94 -9.38
C TYR A 174 -1.86 0.29 -10.24
N GLY A 175 -1.34 0.05 -11.45
CA GLY A 175 -1.33 1.05 -12.51
C GLY A 175 -2.74 1.44 -12.96
N MET A 176 -2.87 2.57 -13.66
CA MET A 176 -4.17 2.99 -14.21
C MET A 176 -4.52 2.31 -15.53
N GLU A 177 -3.54 1.86 -16.29
CA GLU A 177 -3.72 1.20 -17.55
C GLU A 177 -4.23 -0.23 -17.40
N TYR A 178 -4.98 -0.68 -18.40
CA TYR A 178 -5.45 -2.06 -18.51
C TYR A 178 -4.63 -2.79 -19.56
N ASP A 179 -4.26 -4.01 -19.28
CA ASP A 179 -3.64 -4.91 -20.25
C ASP A 179 -4.66 -5.44 -21.28
N GLU A 180 -4.20 -6.28 -22.21
CA GLU A 180 -5.05 -6.90 -23.24
C GLU A 180 -6.13 -7.84 -22.66
N ARG A 181 -5.99 -8.25 -21.40
CA ARG A 181 -6.97 -9.09 -20.67
C ARG A 181 -7.96 -8.26 -19.88
N GLY A 182 -7.81 -6.94 -19.85
CA GLY A 182 -8.62 -6.03 -19.04
C GLY A 182 -8.23 -6.02 -17.57
N GLU A 183 -7.00 -6.43 -17.23
CA GLU A 183 -6.46 -6.40 -15.87
C GLU A 183 -5.50 -5.22 -15.72
N ARG A 184 -5.42 -4.64 -14.51
CA ARG A 184 -4.45 -3.60 -14.17
C ARG A 184 -3.15 -4.23 -13.72
N ASP A 185 -2.03 -3.63 -14.10
CA ASP A 185 -0.72 -4.07 -13.62
C ASP A 185 -0.58 -3.90 -12.11
N LEU A 186 -0.31 -4.97 -11.39
CA LEU A 186 -0.08 -4.98 -9.95
C LEU A 186 1.36 -4.58 -9.65
N ILE A 187 1.56 -3.37 -9.14
CA ILE A 187 2.88 -2.79 -8.86
C ILE A 187 3.36 -3.18 -7.47
N VAL A 188 2.47 -3.09 -6.47
CA VAL A 188 2.78 -3.47 -5.08
C VAL A 188 1.64 -4.30 -4.54
N LYS A 189 1.96 -5.42 -3.93
CA LYS A 189 1.02 -6.33 -3.27
C LYS A 189 1.18 -6.28 -1.76
N ASP A 190 0.06 -6.35 -1.04
CA ASP A 190 -0.02 -6.51 0.42
C ASP A 190 0.84 -5.49 1.20
N ALA A 191 0.88 -4.24 0.76
CA ALA A 191 1.59 -3.18 1.47
C ALA A 191 0.95 -2.91 2.83
N SER A 192 1.79 -2.74 3.85
CA SER A 192 1.33 -2.44 5.21
C SER A 192 0.99 -0.96 5.39
N PRO A 193 0.00 -0.62 6.24
CA PRO A 193 -0.29 0.76 6.62
C PRO A 193 0.95 1.49 7.14
N GLY A 194 1.05 2.79 6.85
CA GLY A 194 2.13 3.65 7.31
C GLY A 194 3.48 3.45 6.62
N SER A 195 3.65 2.43 5.77
CA SER A 195 4.87 2.23 5.01
C SER A 195 5.00 3.24 3.86
N ILE A 196 6.22 3.75 3.64
CA ILE A 196 6.50 4.66 2.53
C ILE A 196 6.92 3.84 1.32
N ILE A 197 6.12 3.92 0.26
CA ILE A 197 6.34 3.22 -1.00
C ILE A 197 6.77 4.25 -2.04
N ARG A 198 7.94 4.02 -2.65
CA ARG A 198 8.51 4.89 -3.67
C ARG A 198 8.01 4.45 -5.03
N LEU A 199 7.40 5.37 -5.76
CA LEU A 199 6.74 5.14 -7.04
C LEU A 199 7.13 6.22 -8.06
N SER A 200 7.01 5.94 -9.33
CA SER A 200 7.06 6.97 -10.37
C SER A 200 5.91 7.97 -10.16
N SER A 201 6.10 9.20 -10.63
CA SER A 201 5.02 10.21 -10.58
C SER A 201 3.94 9.82 -11.56
N ASP A 202 2.81 9.37 -11.04
CA ASP A 202 1.63 8.96 -11.80
C ASP A 202 0.39 8.89 -10.89
N THR A 203 -0.76 8.53 -11.45
CA THR A 203 -1.95 8.16 -10.71
C THR A 203 -2.01 6.64 -10.56
N TYR A 204 -2.34 6.17 -9.36
CA TYR A 204 -2.39 4.75 -9.04
C TYR A 204 -3.77 4.37 -8.50
N HIS A 205 -4.24 3.20 -8.89
CA HIS A 205 -5.45 2.61 -8.31
C HIS A 205 -5.09 1.81 -7.06
N ILE A 206 -5.59 2.27 -5.91
CA ILE A 206 -5.33 1.65 -4.61
C ILE A 206 -6.53 0.79 -4.22
N VAL A 207 -6.25 -0.43 -3.78
CA VAL A 207 -7.24 -1.34 -3.19
C VAL A 207 -6.83 -1.62 -1.75
N SER A 208 -7.59 -1.09 -0.80
CA SER A 208 -7.43 -1.38 0.62
C SER A 208 -8.34 -2.53 1.02
N ARG A 209 -7.81 -3.52 1.74
CA ARG A 209 -8.58 -4.63 2.33
C ARG A 209 -8.44 -4.59 3.84
N TYR A 210 -9.57 -4.70 4.52
CA TYR A 210 -9.62 -4.82 5.97
C TYR A 210 -10.23 -6.18 6.33
N GLY A 211 -9.42 -7.05 6.94
CA GLY A 211 -9.76 -8.47 7.13
C GLY A 211 -9.80 -9.26 5.82
N ASP A 212 -10.33 -10.48 5.89
CA ASP A 212 -10.26 -11.48 4.81
C ASP A 212 -11.57 -11.64 4.03
N ALA A 213 -12.66 -10.95 4.47
CA ALA A 213 -13.95 -11.09 3.83
C ALA A 213 -14.18 -10.04 2.71
N ASN A 214 -15.10 -9.12 2.90
CA ASN A 214 -15.56 -8.22 1.85
C ASN A 214 -15.36 -6.73 2.14
N SER A 215 -14.66 -6.37 3.21
CA SER A 215 -14.36 -4.96 3.50
C SER A 215 -13.24 -4.45 2.60
N VAL A 216 -13.61 -3.91 1.45
CA VAL A 216 -12.69 -3.41 0.42
C VAL A 216 -13.02 -1.96 0.06
N VAL A 217 -12.01 -1.10 0.10
CA VAL A 217 -12.10 0.30 -0.35
C VAL A 217 -11.16 0.52 -1.53
N ARG A 218 -11.63 1.26 -2.54
CA ARG A 218 -10.86 1.61 -3.73
C ARG A 218 -10.77 3.11 -3.86
N ALA A 219 -9.58 3.60 -4.23
CA ALA A 219 -9.33 5.02 -4.46
C ALA A 219 -8.24 5.21 -5.52
N ASP A 220 -8.36 6.26 -6.33
CA ASP A 220 -7.32 6.65 -7.25
C ASP A 220 -6.52 7.80 -6.63
N ILE A 221 -5.20 7.63 -6.49
CA ILE A 221 -4.33 8.56 -5.78
C ILE A 221 -3.17 8.96 -6.69
N GLN A 222 -2.92 10.27 -6.78
CA GLN A 222 -1.82 10.82 -7.55
C GLN A 222 -0.55 10.91 -6.69
N VAL A 223 0.55 10.35 -7.20
CA VAL A 223 1.90 10.51 -6.65
C VAL A 223 2.60 11.65 -7.38
N LEU A 224 3.01 12.68 -6.64
CA LEU A 224 3.70 13.84 -7.18
C LEU A 224 5.22 13.69 -7.09
N PRO A 225 5.98 14.18 -8.10
CA PRO A 225 7.43 14.05 -8.10
C PRO A 225 8.07 14.87 -6.97
N GLY A 226 9.02 14.27 -6.25
CA GLY A 226 9.74 14.88 -5.14
C GLY A 226 8.91 15.07 -3.86
N LYS A 227 7.68 14.53 -3.79
CA LYS A 227 6.81 14.70 -2.63
C LYS A 227 6.37 13.36 -2.05
N LEU A 228 6.01 13.39 -0.76
CA LEU A 228 5.28 12.32 -0.10
C LEU A 228 3.79 12.65 -0.14
N THR A 229 2.99 11.79 -0.76
CA THR A 229 1.54 11.82 -0.73
C THR A 229 1.07 10.94 0.43
N GLU A 230 0.45 11.51 1.44
CA GLU A 230 -0.19 10.77 2.53
C GLU A 230 -1.68 10.69 2.28
N ALA A 231 -2.24 9.49 2.28
CA ALA A 231 -3.66 9.27 2.05
C ALA A 231 -4.22 8.27 3.07
N ARG A 232 -5.43 8.57 3.56
CA ARG A 232 -6.17 7.72 4.48
C ARG A 232 -7.49 7.32 3.84
N VAL A 233 -7.80 6.02 3.84
CA VAL A 233 -9.08 5.48 3.41
C VAL A 233 -9.93 5.09 4.60
N TYR A 234 -11.26 5.13 4.43
CA TYR A 234 -12.20 4.82 5.51
C TYR A 234 -13.02 3.59 5.15
N HIS A 235 -12.87 2.55 5.98
CA HIS A 235 -13.66 1.32 5.86
C HIS A 235 -14.96 1.45 6.64
N LYS A 236 -16.07 1.16 5.97
CA LYS A 236 -17.37 1.00 6.63
C LYS A 236 -17.57 -0.47 6.91
N ALA A 237 -17.08 -0.96 8.04
CA ALA A 237 -17.06 -2.37 8.40
C ALA A 237 -17.16 -2.54 9.92
N ALA A 238 -17.42 -3.77 10.36
CA ALA A 238 -17.37 -4.19 11.76
C ALA A 238 -16.92 -5.65 11.85
N GLU A 239 -16.35 -6.03 12.98
CA GLU A 239 -16.06 -7.42 13.31
C GLU A 239 -17.31 -8.11 13.83
N ILE A 240 -17.71 -9.23 13.20
CA ILE A 240 -18.88 -10.03 13.55
C ILE A 240 -18.41 -11.41 13.96
N THR A 241 -18.72 -11.77 15.20
CA THR A 241 -18.52 -13.12 15.72
C THR A 241 -19.83 -13.92 15.64
N LEU A 242 -19.79 -15.08 15.02
CA LEU A 242 -20.96 -15.95 14.87
C LEU A 242 -21.00 -17.03 15.95
N LYS A 243 -22.20 -17.37 16.41
CA LYS A 243 -22.41 -18.35 17.46
C LYS A 243 -23.70 -19.12 17.23
N LEU A 244 -23.64 -20.44 17.15
CA LEU A 244 -24.83 -21.31 17.12
C LEU A 244 -25.18 -21.70 18.55
N VAL A 245 -26.42 -21.46 18.98
CA VAL A 245 -26.88 -21.71 20.36
C VAL A 245 -28.20 -22.42 20.39
N ASN A 246 -28.47 -23.21 21.45
CA ASN A 246 -29.78 -23.85 21.64
C ASN A 246 -30.84 -22.88 22.15
N GLU A 247 -30.44 -21.85 22.90
CA GLU A 247 -31.25 -20.78 23.46
C GLU A 247 -30.48 -19.47 23.49
N ASP A 248 -31.18 -18.33 23.53
CA ASP A 248 -30.54 -17.02 23.58
C ASP A 248 -29.58 -16.90 24.77
N GLY A 249 -28.35 -16.46 24.53
CA GLY A 249 -27.28 -16.38 25.53
C GLY A 249 -26.68 -17.72 25.91
N GLY A 250 -27.05 -18.82 25.26
CA GLY A 250 -26.55 -20.17 25.53
C GLY A 250 -25.12 -20.40 25.13
N GLU A 251 -24.57 -21.58 25.45
CA GLU A 251 -23.23 -21.98 25.02
C GLU A 251 -23.18 -22.27 23.51
N ALA A 252 -22.05 -21.93 22.89
CA ALA A 252 -21.82 -22.16 21.47
C ALA A 252 -21.66 -23.65 21.14
N ILE A 253 -22.32 -24.08 20.11
CA ILE A 253 -22.28 -25.45 19.60
C ILE A 253 -21.03 -25.60 18.70
N ALA A 254 -20.15 -26.52 19.10
CA ALA A 254 -18.93 -26.82 18.34
C ALA A 254 -19.20 -27.50 17.00
N ASN A 255 -18.16 -27.57 16.15
CA ASN A 255 -18.20 -28.24 14.84
C ASN A 255 -19.30 -27.72 13.90
N THR A 256 -19.60 -26.44 13.99
CA THR A 256 -20.55 -25.80 13.09
C THR A 256 -19.82 -25.28 11.85
N THR A 257 -20.38 -25.55 10.67
CA THR A 257 -19.95 -24.97 9.39
C THR A 257 -20.80 -23.72 9.13
N TRP A 258 -20.14 -22.65 8.78
CA TRP A 258 -20.75 -21.34 8.58
C TRP A 258 -20.60 -20.89 7.14
N SER A 259 -21.66 -20.33 6.57
CA SER A 259 -21.64 -19.61 5.31
C SER A 259 -22.38 -18.29 5.50
N VAL A 260 -21.70 -17.18 5.26
CA VAL A 260 -22.29 -15.83 5.28
C VAL A 260 -22.61 -15.45 3.86
N LEU A 261 -23.86 -15.07 3.61
CA LEU A 261 -24.36 -14.72 2.29
C LEU A 261 -24.67 -13.23 2.19
N SER A 262 -24.42 -12.66 1.01
CA SER A 262 -24.92 -11.35 0.63
C SER A 262 -26.45 -11.36 0.43
N PRO A 263 -27.12 -10.21 0.35
CA PRO A 263 -28.54 -10.16 -0.01
C PRO A 263 -28.88 -10.78 -1.36
N GLY A 264 -27.89 -10.87 -2.26
CA GLY A 264 -28.02 -11.53 -3.57
C GLY A 264 -27.92 -13.05 -3.52
N GLY A 265 -27.56 -13.63 -2.36
CA GLY A 265 -27.35 -15.07 -2.18
C GLY A 265 -25.93 -15.53 -2.49
N ASP A 266 -24.98 -14.62 -2.79
CA ASP A 266 -23.59 -14.96 -3.02
C ASP A 266 -22.88 -15.23 -1.69
N VAL A 267 -22.03 -16.26 -1.65
CA VAL A 267 -21.22 -16.57 -0.48
C VAL A 267 -20.13 -15.52 -0.32
N VAL A 268 -20.12 -14.82 0.81
CA VAL A 268 -19.12 -13.78 1.18
C VAL A 268 -17.94 -14.42 1.88
N VAL A 269 -18.21 -15.29 2.87
CA VAL A 269 -17.15 -15.99 3.64
C VAL A 269 -17.71 -17.29 4.21
N GLU A 270 -16.81 -18.27 4.37
CA GLU A 270 -17.11 -19.55 5.01
C GLU A 270 -16.10 -19.85 6.10
N ALA A 271 -16.53 -20.55 7.15
CA ALA A 271 -15.65 -21.03 8.21
C ALA A 271 -16.20 -22.29 8.90
N VAL A 272 -15.36 -22.89 9.73
CA VAL A 272 -15.74 -24.00 10.62
C VAL A 272 -15.27 -23.67 12.03
N GLY A 273 -16.15 -23.76 13.01
CA GLY A 273 -15.81 -23.49 14.41
C GLY A 273 -17.02 -23.12 15.26
N ALA A 274 -16.77 -22.91 16.56
CA ALA A 274 -17.80 -22.48 17.51
C ALA A 274 -18.00 -20.96 17.49
N PHE A 275 -16.90 -20.19 17.25
CA PHE A 275 -16.86 -18.72 17.31
C PHE A 275 -16.02 -18.15 16.16
N PRO A 276 -16.40 -18.33 14.89
CA PRO A 276 -15.69 -17.67 13.83
C PRO A 276 -15.97 -16.17 13.85
N SER A 277 -14.92 -15.35 13.69
CA SER A 277 -15.01 -13.90 13.57
C SER A 277 -14.58 -13.45 12.17
N PHE A 278 -15.29 -12.45 11.61
CA PHE A 278 -15.03 -11.89 10.30
C PHE A 278 -15.22 -10.39 10.32
N VAL A 279 -14.38 -9.68 9.58
CA VAL A 279 -14.59 -8.27 9.27
C VAL A 279 -15.50 -8.18 8.05
N LEU A 280 -16.75 -7.76 8.25
CA LEU A 280 -17.74 -7.62 7.19
C LEU A 280 -17.99 -6.13 6.89
N ALA A 281 -18.15 -5.79 5.63
CA ALA A 281 -18.61 -4.46 5.24
C ALA A 281 -20.00 -4.18 5.81
N ALA A 282 -20.31 -2.91 6.08
CA ALA A 282 -21.64 -2.52 6.54
C ALA A 282 -22.70 -2.89 5.48
N GLY A 283 -23.77 -3.55 5.91
CA GLY A 283 -24.82 -4.04 5.03
C GLY A 283 -25.69 -5.14 5.65
N GLU A 284 -26.61 -5.66 4.85
CA GLU A 284 -27.45 -6.79 5.23
C GLU A 284 -26.80 -8.11 4.82
N TYR A 285 -26.95 -9.13 5.65
CA TYR A 285 -26.41 -10.47 5.43
C TYR A 285 -27.37 -11.54 5.91
N GLU A 286 -27.19 -12.74 5.38
CA GLU A 286 -27.82 -13.95 5.88
C GLU A 286 -26.73 -14.94 6.24
N VAL A 287 -26.78 -15.51 7.45
CA VAL A 287 -25.86 -16.56 7.88
C VAL A 287 -26.57 -17.89 7.88
N LEU A 288 -25.90 -18.90 7.32
CA LEU A 288 -26.27 -20.30 7.40
C LEU A 288 -25.30 -21.02 8.33
N ALA A 289 -25.84 -21.66 9.36
CA ALA A 289 -25.11 -22.50 10.30
C ALA A 289 -25.52 -23.94 10.08
N ARG A 290 -24.58 -24.81 9.68
CA ARG A 290 -24.80 -26.25 9.49
C ARG A 290 -24.09 -27.01 10.59
N ASN A 291 -24.90 -27.80 11.36
CA ASN A 291 -24.40 -28.69 12.38
C ASN A 291 -25.16 -30.01 12.34
N ASN A 292 -24.46 -31.16 12.37
CA ASN A 292 -25.08 -32.51 12.36
C ASN A 292 -26.18 -32.68 11.31
N ASP A 293 -25.94 -32.30 10.06
CA ASP A 293 -26.87 -32.37 8.91
C ASP A 293 -28.14 -31.47 9.02
N GLN A 294 -28.23 -30.64 10.05
CA GLN A 294 -29.22 -29.60 10.20
C GLN A 294 -28.66 -28.24 9.80
N THR A 295 -29.48 -27.45 9.11
CA THR A 295 -29.11 -26.09 8.70
C THR A 295 -30.06 -25.08 9.38
N PHE A 296 -29.43 -24.11 10.01
CA PHE A 296 -30.10 -22.98 10.68
C PHE A 296 -29.73 -21.70 9.98
N GLN A 297 -30.62 -20.71 9.98
CA GLN A 297 -30.39 -19.46 9.30
C GLN A 297 -30.83 -18.26 10.13
N ARG A 298 -30.09 -17.13 9.94
CA ARG A 298 -30.48 -15.85 10.55
C ARG A 298 -30.06 -14.69 9.64
N LYS A 299 -30.96 -13.71 9.48
CA LYS A 299 -30.64 -12.43 8.84
C LYS A 299 -30.11 -11.46 9.90
N PHE A 300 -29.11 -10.68 9.54
CA PHE A 300 -28.54 -9.67 10.40
C PHE A 300 -28.02 -8.49 9.58
N VAL A 301 -27.80 -7.35 10.26
CA VAL A 301 -27.27 -6.13 9.64
C VAL A 301 -25.93 -5.81 10.28
N VAL A 302 -24.92 -5.49 9.49
CA VAL A 302 -23.63 -4.98 9.96
C VAL A 302 -23.66 -3.46 9.91
N GLU A 303 -23.41 -2.83 11.05
CA GLU A 303 -23.26 -1.38 11.18
C GLU A 303 -21.79 -1.04 11.34
N ALA A 304 -21.29 -0.03 10.60
CA ALA A 304 -19.89 0.35 10.64
C ALA A 304 -19.44 0.74 12.05
N GLY A 305 -18.34 0.14 12.50
CA GLY A 305 -17.74 0.40 13.81
C GLY A 305 -18.49 -0.21 15.01
N LEU A 306 -19.49 -1.06 14.77
CA LEU A 306 -20.23 -1.75 15.82
C LEU A 306 -19.95 -3.26 15.79
N ASP A 307 -18.86 -3.65 16.46
CA ASP A 307 -18.51 -5.04 16.62
C ASP A 307 -19.50 -5.76 17.51
N ARG A 308 -19.92 -6.97 17.11
CA ARG A 308 -20.91 -7.71 17.87
C ARG A 308 -20.92 -9.21 17.61
N GLU A 309 -21.50 -9.95 18.53
CA GLU A 309 -21.89 -11.34 18.33
C GLU A 309 -23.25 -11.46 17.66
N VAL A 310 -23.38 -12.43 16.75
CA VAL A 310 -24.63 -12.81 16.12
C VAL A 310 -24.92 -14.27 16.46
N GLU A 311 -25.93 -14.47 17.30
CA GLU A 311 -26.40 -15.80 17.70
C GLU A 311 -27.36 -16.36 16.65
N VAL A 312 -27.17 -17.60 16.25
CA VAL A 312 -28.14 -18.37 15.44
C VAL A 312 -28.74 -19.42 16.33
N LEU A 313 -30.06 -19.48 16.38
CA LEU A 313 -30.78 -20.47 17.20
C LEU A 313 -30.85 -21.82 16.48
N ALA A 314 -30.43 -22.87 17.18
CA ALA A 314 -30.52 -24.26 16.72
C ALA A 314 -31.91 -24.84 16.86
N LYS A 315 -32.92 -24.03 16.45
CA LYS A 315 -34.33 -24.45 16.44
C LYS A 315 -34.87 -24.39 15.02
N ALA A 316 -35.64 -25.44 14.63
CA ALA A 316 -36.31 -25.40 13.35
C ALA A 316 -37.38 -24.28 13.32
N PRO A 317 -37.59 -23.62 12.15
CA PRO A 317 -38.59 -22.54 12.05
C PRO A 317 -40.02 -22.92 12.55
N GLU A 318 -40.36 -24.19 12.45
CA GLU A 318 -41.65 -24.71 12.94
C GLU A 318 -41.77 -24.71 14.47
N ASP A 319 -40.68 -24.85 15.19
CA ASP A 319 -40.68 -24.87 16.66
C ASP A 319 -40.88 -23.47 17.24
N VAL A 320 -40.36 -22.43 16.57
CA VAL A 320 -40.55 -21.02 16.95
C VAL A 320 -42.00 -20.60 16.81
N LEU A 321 -42.74 -21.14 15.82
CA LEU A 321 -44.15 -20.86 15.65
C LEU A 321 -45.00 -21.55 16.71
N ARG A 322 -44.63 -22.74 17.19
CA ARG A 322 -45.36 -23.48 18.25
C ARG A 322 -45.18 -22.80 19.63
N GLU A 323 -44.03 -22.29 19.97
CA GLU A 323 -43.81 -21.57 21.24
C GLU A 323 -44.61 -20.25 21.30
N ARG A 324 -44.79 -19.52 20.19
CA ARG A 324 -45.62 -18.31 20.14
C ARG A 324 -47.12 -18.59 20.25
N THR A 325 -47.56 -19.80 19.93
CA THR A 325 -48.97 -20.19 19.98
C THR A 325 -49.39 -20.75 21.36
N ASN A 326 -48.40 -21.08 22.20
CA ASN A 326 -48.63 -21.66 23.54
C ASN A 326 -48.48 -20.68 24.72
N LEU A 327 -48.51 -19.36 24.49
CA LEU A 327 -48.60 -18.37 25.56
C LEU A 327 -50.03 -18.45 26.19
N PRO A 328 -50.14 -18.71 27.50
CA PRO A 328 -51.44 -18.72 28.17
C PRO A 328 -52.04 -17.31 28.19
N ASN A 329 -53.36 -17.22 27.96
CA ASN A 329 -54.17 -16.01 28.07
C ASN A 329 -54.11 -15.40 29.47
#